data_0671dbecfac446d23f8e19dceb50d94c
#
_entry.id   0671dbecfac446d23f8e19dceb50d94c
#
_cell.length_a   1.000
_cell.length_b   1.000
_cell.length_c   1.000
_cell.angle_alpha   90.00
_cell.angle_beta   90.00
_cell.angle_gamma   90.00
#
_symmetry.space_group_name_H-M   'P 1'
#
loop_
_entity.id
_entity.type
_entity.pdbx_description
1 polymer ?
#
loop_
_entity_poly.entity_id
_entity_poly.type
_entity_poly.pdbx_seq_one_letter_code
_entity_poly.pdbx_strand_id
1 'polypeptide(L)'
;MSQFDNVSVVKQANVYFDGKCVSHTVILADGTRKTVGVVLPSSLTFNTGAPEIMECVGGTCRVRLKGESEWASYSSGESFNVPGNSSFDIACDEPYHYVCHFA
;
A
#
# COMPACT_ATOMS: atom_id res chain seq x y z
N MET A 1 -2.12 18.62 2.91
CA MET A 1 -1.98 17.35 2.21
C MET A 1 -0.49 17.00 2.10
N SER A 2 -0.11 15.80 2.50
CA SER A 2 1.29 15.39 2.44
C SER A 2 1.68 15.03 1.00
N GLN A 3 2.95 15.19 0.67
CA GLN A 3 3.46 14.93 -0.66
C GLN A 3 4.95 14.63 -0.62
N PHE A 4 5.44 13.97 -1.67
CA PHE A 4 6.85 13.84 -1.92
C PHE A 4 7.27 14.96 -2.88
N ASP A 5 8.35 15.66 -2.54
CA ASP A 5 8.92 16.70 -3.39
C ASP A 5 10.23 16.23 -4.02
N ASN A 6 10.54 16.72 -5.22
CA ASN A 6 11.81 16.44 -5.91
C ASN A 6 12.06 14.94 -6.09
N VAL A 7 11.04 14.21 -6.53
CA VAL A 7 11.13 12.79 -6.79
C VAL A 7 10.93 12.51 -8.28
N SER A 8 11.43 11.36 -8.71
CA SER A 8 11.13 10.84 -10.05
C SER A 8 9.92 9.91 -9.95
N VAL A 9 9.04 10.00 -10.93
CA VAL A 9 7.86 9.13 -11.01
C VAL A 9 7.96 8.26 -12.25
N VAL A 10 7.86 6.95 -12.09
CA VAL A 10 7.77 6.04 -13.23
C VAL A 10 6.41 6.24 -13.88
N LYS A 11 6.41 6.58 -15.17
CA LYS A 11 5.17 6.98 -15.87
C LYS A 11 4.13 5.87 -15.93
N GLN A 12 4.58 4.63 -16.16
CA GLN A 12 3.66 3.50 -16.28
C GLN A 12 3.22 3.05 -14.89
N ALA A 13 1.91 2.98 -14.71
CA ALA A 13 1.33 2.52 -13.44
C ALA A 13 1.51 1.01 -13.26
N ASN A 14 1.55 0.58 -12.00
CA ASN A 14 1.43 -0.81 -11.63
C ASN A 14 -0.06 -1.09 -11.41
N VAL A 15 -0.62 -1.99 -12.21
CA VAL A 15 -2.06 -2.28 -12.17
C VAL A 15 -2.25 -3.71 -11.68
N TYR A 16 -3.03 -3.87 -10.63
CA TYR A 16 -3.31 -5.16 -10.01
C TYR A 16 -4.81 -5.41 -9.94
N PHE A 17 -5.21 -6.68 -10.00
CA PHE A 17 -6.61 -7.11 -9.80
C PHE A 17 -7.59 -6.36 -10.71
N ASP A 18 -7.28 -6.31 -12.01
CA ASP A 18 -8.12 -5.65 -13.02
C ASP A 18 -8.45 -4.19 -12.69
N GLY A 19 -7.48 -3.47 -12.09
CA GLY A 19 -7.63 -2.06 -11.77
C GLY A 19 -8.17 -1.77 -10.38
N LYS A 20 -8.39 -2.79 -9.55
CA LYS A 20 -8.82 -2.57 -8.16
C LYS A 20 -7.73 -1.98 -7.30
N CYS A 21 -6.47 -2.12 -7.69
CA CYS A 21 -5.34 -1.46 -7.07
C CYS A 21 -4.42 -0.92 -8.16
N VAL A 22 -4.09 0.36 -8.06
CA VAL A 22 -3.18 1.03 -9.01
C VAL A 22 -2.17 1.83 -8.20
N SER A 23 -0.89 1.70 -8.55
CA SER A 23 0.16 2.48 -7.91
C SER A 23 1.16 2.98 -8.93
N HIS A 24 1.89 4.02 -8.57
CA HIS A 24 3.06 4.49 -9.31
C HIS A 24 4.29 4.39 -8.43
N THR A 25 5.39 3.96 -9.03
CA THR A 25 6.68 3.92 -8.36
C THR A 25 7.27 5.33 -8.35
N VAL A 26 7.70 5.77 -7.17
CA VAL A 26 8.45 7.01 -6.99
C VAL A 26 9.86 6.67 -6.55
N ILE A 27 10.83 7.45 -7.02
CA ILE A 27 12.24 7.26 -6.70
C ILE A 27 12.73 8.54 -6.04
N LEU A 28 13.20 8.42 -4.81
CA LEU A 28 13.70 9.56 -4.04
C LEU A 28 15.11 9.95 -4.51
N ALA A 29 15.58 11.12 -4.08
CA ALA A 29 16.88 11.62 -4.49
C ALA A 29 18.06 10.69 -4.13
N ASP A 30 17.92 9.90 -3.06
CA ASP A 30 18.91 8.92 -2.64
C ASP A 30 18.80 7.56 -3.35
N GLY A 31 17.88 7.43 -4.30
CA GLY A 31 17.62 6.19 -5.03
C GLY A 31 16.63 5.26 -4.36
N THR A 32 16.12 5.61 -3.20
CA THR A 32 15.11 4.80 -2.49
C THR A 32 13.82 4.75 -3.29
N ARG A 33 13.22 3.56 -3.39
CA ARG A 33 11.95 3.35 -4.09
C ARG A 33 10.82 3.22 -3.11
N LYS A 34 9.70 3.84 -3.47
CA LYS A 34 8.42 3.70 -2.78
C LYS A 34 7.33 3.62 -3.82
N THR A 35 6.14 3.19 -3.42
CA THR A 35 4.98 3.29 -4.32
C THR A 35 3.89 4.10 -3.65
N VAL A 36 3.18 4.88 -4.44
CA VAL A 36 1.99 5.63 -4.02
C VAL A 36 0.82 5.10 -4.81
N GLY A 37 -0.26 4.78 -4.13
CA GLY A 37 -1.34 4.11 -4.81
C GLY A 37 -2.70 4.24 -4.15
N VAL A 38 -3.65 3.60 -4.79
CA VAL A 38 -5.03 3.55 -4.32
C VAL A 38 -5.56 2.12 -4.47
N VAL A 39 -6.28 1.67 -3.45
CA VAL A 39 -7.09 0.45 -3.50
C VAL A 39 -8.54 0.89 -3.58
N LEU A 40 -9.23 0.48 -4.64
CA LEU A 40 -10.64 0.76 -4.80
C LEU A 40 -11.47 -0.21 -3.94
N PRO A 41 -12.74 0.12 -3.64
CA PRO A 41 -13.59 -0.73 -2.79
C PRO A 41 -13.56 -2.18 -3.25
N SER A 42 -13.00 -3.05 -2.40
CA SER A 42 -12.76 -4.46 -2.74
C SER A 42 -12.17 -5.20 -1.55
N SER A 43 -11.93 -6.49 -1.73
CA SER A 43 -11.17 -7.33 -0.80
C SER A 43 -10.11 -8.05 -1.60
N LEU A 44 -8.84 -7.82 -1.30
CA LEU A 44 -7.71 -8.29 -2.11
C LEU A 44 -6.68 -8.98 -1.22
N THR A 45 -5.93 -9.90 -1.81
CA THR A 45 -4.80 -10.55 -1.14
C THR A 45 -3.51 -10.21 -1.88
N PHE A 46 -2.56 -9.62 -1.18
CA PHE A 46 -1.24 -9.30 -1.71
C PHE A 46 -0.17 -10.22 -1.14
N ASN A 47 0.80 -10.56 -1.98
CA ASN A 47 1.98 -11.30 -1.56
C ASN A 47 3.15 -10.33 -1.45
N THR A 48 4.04 -10.57 -0.47
CA THR A 48 5.23 -9.75 -0.26
C THR A 48 6.50 -10.52 -0.60
N GLY A 49 7.47 -9.83 -1.18
CA GLY A 49 8.83 -10.32 -1.29
C GLY A 49 9.69 -9.71 -0.18
N ALA A 50 9.98 -8.42 -0.27
CA ALA A 50 10.63 -7.68 0.81
C ALA A 50 9.59 -7.29 1.88
N PRO A 51 10.03 -7.07 3.13
CA PRO A 51 9.15 -6.50 4.15
C PRO A 51 8.65 -5.12 3.71
N GLU A 52 7.44 -4.77 4.13
CA GLU A 52 6.79 -3.52 3.75
C GLU A 52 6.24 -2.79 4.97
N ILE A 53 6.23 -1.47 4.89
CA ILE A 53 5.48 -0.62 5.81
C ILE A 53 4.43 0.09 4.96
N MET A 54 3.16 -0.17 5.24
CA MET A 54 2.03 0.43 4.55
C MET A 54 1.53 1.62 5.35
N GLU A 55 1.65 2.80 4.78
CA GLU A 55 1.20 4.05 5.40
C GLU A 55 -0.14 4.44 4.79
N CYS A 56 -1.15 4.66 5.64
CA CYS A 56 -2.46 5.11 5.19
C CYS A 56 -2.45 6.64 5.05
N VAL A 57 -2.75 7.14 3.87
CA VAL A 57 -2.77 8.59 3.57
C VAL A 57 -4.19 9.11 3.40
N GLY A 58 -5.16 8.23 3.16
CA GLY A 58 -6.57 8.63 3.03
C GLY A 58 -7.47 7.42 3.02
N GLY A 59 -8.68 7.58 3.51
CA GLY A 59 -9.64 6.50 3.63
C GLY A 59 -9.36 5.61 4.83
N THR A 60 -10.08 4.49 4.89
CA THR A 60 -9.94 3.49 5.95
C THR A 60 -9.90 2.11 5.32
N CYS A 61 -9.07 1.23 5.85
CA CYS A 61 -9.00 -0.15 5.40
C CYS A 61 -9.01 -1.11 6.58
N ARG A 62 -9.29 -2.36 6.27
CA ARG A 62 -9.16 -3.47 7.20
C ARG A 62 -8.08 -4.40 6.66
N VAL A 63 -7.21 -4.88 7.53
CA VAL A 63 -6.07 -5.71 7.16
C VAL A 63 -6.03 -6.94 8.04
N ARG A 64 -5.71 -8.08 7.42
CA ARG A 64 -5.48 -9.34 8.12
C ARG A 64 -4.19 -9.95 7.56
N LEU A 65 -3.16 -10.06 8.40
CA LEU A 65 -1.90 -10.67 8.02
C LEU A 65 -2.04 -12.18 7.91
N LYS A 66 -1.15 -12.81 7.15
CA LYS A 66 -1.14 -14.26 6.99
C LYS A 66 -1.10 -14.96 8.36
N GLY A 67 -2.00 -15.89 8.56
CA GLY A 67 -2.11 -16.66 9.82
C GLY A 67 -2.95 -16.00 10.89
N GLU A 68 -3.36 -14.76 10.72
CA GLU A 68 -4.26 -14.08 11.65
C GLU A 68 -5.72 -14.38 11.32
N SER A 69 -6.55 -14.44 12.34
CA SER A 69 -8.00 -14.67 12.17
C SER A 69 -8.81 -13.39 12.26
N GLU A 70 -8.25 -12.34 12.85
CA GLU A 70 -8.95 -11.09 13.09
C GLU A 70 -8.45 -9.98 12.16
N TRP A 71 -9.38 -9.09 11.79
CA TRP A 71 -9.09 -7.92 10.98
C TRP A 71 -8.74 -6.74 11.89
N ALA A 72 -7.71 -5.98 11.52
CA ALA A 72 -7.37 -4.72 12.16
C ALA A 72 -7.72 -3.57 11.21
N SER A 73 -8.21 -2.46 11.74
CA SER A 73 -8.58 -1.29 10.94
C SER A 73 -7.51 -0.22 11.06
N TYR A 74 -7.24 0.45 9.92
CA TYR A 74 -6.27 1.55 9.85
C TYR A 74 -6.89 2.69 9.07
N SER A 75 -6.63 3.90 9.52
CA SER A 75 -7.10 5.12 8.86
C SER A 75 -5.95 6.10 8.67
N SER A 76 -6.25 7.25 8.07
CA SER A 76 -5.25 8.25 7.70
C SER A 76 -4.31 8.59 8.87
N GLY A 77 -3.01 8.56 8.61
CA GLY A 77 -1.97 8.80 9.60
C GLY A 77 -1.45 7.56 10.31
N GLU A 78 -2.11 6.42 10.12
CA GLU A 78 -1.67 5.15 10.70
C GLU A 78 -0.90 4.32 9.69
N SER A 79 -0.10 3.38 10.18
CA SER A 79 0.66 2.47 9.32
C SER A 79 0.69 1.07 9.92
N PHE A 80 1.01 0.08 9.09
CA PHE A 80 1.19 -1.29 9.55
C PHE A 80 2.37 -1.93 8.82
N ASN A 81 3.01 -2.89 9.50
CA ASN A 81 4.14 -3.62 8.98
C ASN A 81 3.69 -4.97 8.42
N VAL A 82 4.25 -5.35 7.27
CA VAL A 82 4.02 -6.66 6.68
C VAL A 82 5.36 -7.36 6.54
N PRO A 83 5.50 -8.60 7.08
CA PRO A 83 6.74 -9.36 6.94
C PRO A 83 7.05 -9.66 5.47
N GLY A 84 8.34 -9.88 5.19
CA GLY A 84 8.76 -10.36 3.88
C GLY A 84 8.34 -11.81 3.65
N ASN A 85 8.28 -12.22 2.38
CA ASN A 85 7.92 -13.58 1.96
C ASN A 85 6.62 -14.06 2.63
N SER A 86 5.62 -13.18 2.67
CA SER A 86 4.35 -13.43 3.34
C SER A 86 3.20 -12.95 2.48
N SER A 87 2.03 -12.78 3.09
CA SER A 87 0.86 -12.23 2.42
C SER A 87 -0.02 -11.49 3.42
N PHE A 88 -0.92 -10.67 2.90
CA PHE A 88 -1.94 -10.03 3.74
C PHE A 88 -3.20 -9.80 2.91
N ASP A 89 -4.33 -9.81 3.61
CA ASP A 89 -5.61 -9.44 3.03
C ASP A 89 -5.90 -7.99 3.38
N ILE A 90 -6.42 -7.24 2.42
CA ILE A 90 -6.86 -5.87 2.63
C ILE A 90 -8.24 -5.69 2.04
N ALA A 91 -9.12 -5.03 2.79
CA ALA A 91 -10.47 -4.74 2.36
C ALA A 91 -10.80 -3.28 2.67
N CYS A 92 -11.53 -2.65 1.78
CA CYS A 92 -12.00 -1.28 2.01
C CYS A 92 -13.37 -1.09 1.35
N ASP A 93 -14.15 -0.17 1.91
CA ASP A 93 -15.49 0.18 1.42
C ASP A 93 -15.49 1.51 0.68
N GLU A 94 -14.39 2.23 0.75
CA GLU A 94 -14.12 3.48 0.04
C GLU A 94 -12.68 3.45 -0.46
N PRO A 95 -12.29 4.30 -1.41
CA PRO A 95 -10.90 4.32 -1.87
C PRO A 95 -9.93 4.50 -0.70
N TYR A 96 -8.95 3.61 -0.62
CA TYR A 96 -7.90 3.64 0.39
C TYR A 96 -6.60 4.08 -0.30
N HIS A 97 -6.05 5.21 0.14
CA HIS A 97 -4.84 5.80 -0.42
C HIS A 97 -3.65 5.46 0.48
N TYR A 98 -2.55 5.03 -0.13
CA TYR A 98 -1.43 4.51 0.65
C TYR A 98 -0.07 4.88 0.05
N VAL A 99 0.94 4.84 0.90
CA VAL A 99 2.34 4.81 0.50
C VAL A 99 2.91 3.48 0.97
N CYS A 100 3.54 2.73 0.08
CA CYS A 100 4.26 1.51 0.45
C CYS A 100 5.75 1.83 0.56
N HIS A 101 6.29 1.63 1.76
CA HIS A 101 7.71 1.76 2.04
C HIS A 101 8.32 0.36 2.06
N PHE A 102 9.35 0.14 1.28
CA PHE A 102 10.06 -1.15 1.26
C PHE A 102 11.23 -1.08 2.24
N ALA A 103 11.37 -2.12 3.04
CA ALA A 103 12.46 -2.22 4.02
C ALA A 103 13.68 -2.92 3.45
#